data_34ee93747c847f3806e70dd0e56c796d
#
_entry.id   34ee93747c847f3806e70dd0e56c796d
#
_cell.length_a   1.000
_cell.length_b   1.000
_cell.length_c   1.000
_cell.angle_alpha   90.00
_cell.angle_beta   90.00
_cell.angle_gamma   90.00
#
_symmetry.space_group_name_H-M   'P 1'
#
loop_
_entity.id
_entity.type
_entity.pdbx_description
1 polymer ?
#
loop_
_entity_poly.entity_id
_entity_poly.type
_entity_poly.pdbx_seq_one_letter_code
_entity_poly.pdbx_strand_id
1 'polypeptide(L)'
;MLHLNKGLNPLIVASTGSGKTVIASEIMRRWQIDNPGKPCYFVAHRMELLDQAERTMQKFGVVGKVLSVFCKEFPEVDAEARRTSLVIFDEAHHAVASSWARFSTVFTGPKVAVTATPDRMDRQKLEEVGFVQAYEIAIRTLIDQGHLVKPLAYKMPVELSGILMRGYDEPMEAIADSIVEEMKRYDRKKAIAFLPDVESSEKLVGLLNQRGCRSAHVDGSTHDYMRGHAIESYKTGELKVLCNVNLFTEGFDAPETDCVILLRPTQSRSLWVQMIGRGLRTAPGKADCLILDPMWVSGENAFQPGDAFTVFPGAKAGISEGGSNPMDVAEVCDRDAEQKMIDRIAKEERRQQAKDAREKGFIDLSVACACFGFILPPAGKEEALMTPGQKAELERFKVYAIEVTGSQASWMIGRLQARERLGLATVKQVRKLRQFGVGGALKMTVAQASARIGTDWRIAGKKTFTYRR
;
A
#
# COMPACT_ATOMS: atom_id res chain seq x y z
N MET A 1 -13.27 -16.78 -19.71
CA MET A 1 -13.62 -17.37 -21.04
C MET A 1 -13.38 -16.38 -22.19
N LEU A 2 -13.94 -15.16 -22.22
CA LEU A 2 -13.78 -14.21 -23.35
C LEU A 2 -12.32 -13.96 -23.77
N HIS A 3 -11.39 -13.82 -22.83
CA HIS A 3 -9.95 -13.62 -23.12
C HIS A 3 -9.32 -14.89 -23.72
N LEU A 4 -9.63 -16.07 -23.16
CA LEU A 4 -9.14 -17.34 -23.67
C LEU A 4 -9.62 -17.59 -25.11
N ASN A 5 -10.87 -17.27 -25.41
CA ASN A 5 -11.44 -17.40 -26.74
C ASN A 5 -10.80 -16.44 -27.77
N LYS A 6 -10.14 -15.38 -27.31
CA LYS A 6 -9.35 -14.46 -28.13
C LYS A 6 -7.87 -14.83 -28.22
N GLY A 7 -7.46 -15.98 -27.68
CA GLY A 7 -6.06 -16.43 -27.64
C GLY A 7 -5.18 -15.63 -26.66
N LEU A 8 -5.77 -14.90 -25.70
CA LEU A 8 -5.06 -14.18 -24.66
C LEU A 8 -4.91 -15.02 -23.40
N ASN A 9 -3.86 -14.80 -22.64
CA ASN A 9 -3.64 -15.43 -21.34
C ASN A 9 -4.14 -14.50 -20.23
N PRO A 10 -5.33 -14.73 -19.64
CA PRO A 10 -5.88 -13.84 -18.63
C PRO A 10 -5.15 -13.95 -17.28
N LEU A 11 -4.92 -12.80 -16.67
CA LEU A 11 -4.54 -12.65 -15.27
C LEU A 11 -5.78 -12.31 -14.43
N ILE A 12 -5.99 -13.07 -13.38
CA ILE A 12 -7.04 -12.84 -12.38
C ILE A 12 -6.38 -12.44 -11.08
N VAL A 13 -6.62 -11.22 -10.66
CA VAL A 13 -6.18 -10.70 -9.37
C VAL A 13 -7.31 -10.89 -8.37
N ALA A 14 -7.10 -11.79 -7.40
CA ALA A 14 -8.13 -12.14 -6.42
C ALA A 14 -7.49 -12.31 -5.04
N SER A 15 -7.89 -11.47 -4.10
CA SER A 15 -7.31 -11.41 -2.75
C SER A 15 -7.31 -12.76 -2.04
N THR A 16 -6.47 -12.92 -1.03
CA THR A 16 -6.45 -14.12 -0.18
C THR A 16 -7.84 -14.32 0.46
N GLY A 17 -8.34 -15.54 0.46
CA GLY A 17 -9.69 -15.86 0.95
C GLY A 17 -10.82 -15.67 -0.08
N SER A 18 -10.53 -15.14 -1.28
CA SER A 18 -11.53 -14.95 -2.35
C SER A 18 -12.00 -16.24 -3.03
N GLY A 19 -11.45 -17.40 -2.66
CA GLY A 19 -11.75 -18.66 -3.34
C GLY A 19 -11.01 -18.86 -4.66
N LYS A 20 -9.76 -18.40 -4.79
CA LYS A 20 -8.93 -18.55 -6.02
C LYS A 20 -8.99 -19.95 -6.62
N THR A 21 -8.86 -20.98 -5.79
CA THR A 21 -8.92 -22.39 -6.23
C THR A 21 -10.30 -22.77 -6.78
N VAL A 22 -11.38 -22.22 -6.21
CA VAL A 22 -12.76 -22.40 -6.69
C VAL A 22 -12.95 -21.72 -8.05
N ILE A 23 -12.46 -20.48 -8.17
CA ILE A 23 -12.48 -19.72 -9.43
C ILE A 23 -11.72 -20.48 -10.51
N ALA A 24 -10.52 -20.98 -10.20
CA ALA A 24 -9.70 -21.78 -11.10
C ALA A 24 -10.43 -23.04 -11.56
N SER A 25 -11.02 -23.80 -10.62
CA SER A 25 -11.76 -25.03 -10.94
C SER A 25 -13.01 -24.77 -11.83
N GLU A 26 -13.71 -23.66 -11.57
CA GLU A 26 -14.86 -23.28 -12.41
C GLU A 26 -14.43 -22.84 -13.83
N ILE A 27 -13.29 -22.16 -13.96
CA ILE A 27 -12.72 -21.82 -15.28
C ILE A 27 -12.36 -23.10 -16.04
N MET A 28 -11.72 -24.09 -15.39
CA MET A 28 -11.40 -25.38 -15.98
C MET A 28 -12.64 -26.12 -16.44
N ARG A 29 -13.66 -26.18 -15.58
CA ARG A 29 -14.94 -26.83 -15.89
C ARG A 29 -15.60 -26.22 -17.12
N ARG A 30 -15.72 -24.89 -17.20
CA ARG A 30 -16.28 -24.20 -18.37
C ARG A 30 -15.45 -24.42 -19.62
N TRP A 31 -14.12 -24.37 -19.48
CA TRP A 31 -13.24 -24.59 -20.60
C TRP A 31 -13.38 -26.00 -21.16
N GLN A 32 -13.53 -27.03 -20.31
CA GLN A 32 -13.73 -28.43 -20.75
C GLN A 32 -15.06 -28.65 -21.45
N ILE A 33 -16.11 -27.90 -21.10
CA ILE A 33 -17.39 -27.93 -21.83
C ILE A 33 -17.17 -27.46 -23.26
N ASP A 34 -16.39 -26.39 -23.48
CA ASP A 34 -16.08 -25.85 -24.81
C ASP A 34 -15.00 -26.67 -25.53
N ASN A 35 -14.23 -27.48 -24.82
CA ASN A 35 -13.11 -28.28 -25.31
C ASN A 35 -13.17 -29.73 -24.80
N PRO A 36 -14.13 -30.54 -25.26
CA PRO A 36 -14.33 -31.90 -24.73
C PRO A 36 -13.06 -32.76 -24.96
N GLY A 37 -12.70 -33.53 -23.91
CA GLY A 37 -11.57 -34.47 -23.96
C GLY A 37 -10.18 -33.82 -23.78
N LYS A 38 -10.07 -32.50 -23.77
CA LYS A 38 -8.78 -31.84 -23.53
C LYS A 38 -8.46 -31.74 -22.03
N PRO A 39 -7.21 -32.03 -21.62
CA PRO A 39 -6.82 -32.02 -20.23
C PRO A 39 -6.64 -30.62 -19.67
N CYS A 40 -6.81 -30.47 -18.34
CA CYS A 40 -6.48 -29.28 -17.59
C CYS A 40 -5.36 -29.57 -16.59
N TYR A 41 -4.51 -28.58 -16.38
CA TYR A 41 -3.43 -28.65 -15.38
C TYR A 41 -3.52 -27.46 -14.42
N PHE A 42 -3.43 -27.75 -13.13
CA PHE A 42 -3.30 -26.75 -12.07
C PHE A 42 -1.88 -26.78 -11.55
N VAL A 43 -1.16 -25.67 -11.60
CA VAL A 43 0.24 -25.56 -11.23
C VAL A 43 0.38 -24.69 -9.98
N ALA A 44 0.97 -25.24 -8.92
CA ALA A 44 1.28 -24.52 -7.70
C ALA A 44 2.66 -24.91 -7.16
N HIS A 45 3.16 -24.14 -6.21
CA HIS A 45 4.51 -24.37 -5.67
C HIS A 45 4.51 -25.12 -4.33
N ARG A 46 3.35 -25.30 -3.66
CA ARG A 46 3.23 -26.03 -2.38
C ARG A 46 2.34 -27.25 -2.50
N MET A 47 2.71 -28.32 -1.81
CA MET A 47 1.97 -29.58 -1.82
C MET A 47 0.56 -29.43 -1.24
N GLU A 48 0.42 -28.66 -0.16
CA GLU A 48 -0.86 -28.42 0.49
C GLU A 48 -1.87 -27.71 -0.45
N LEU A 49 -1.37 -26.81 -1.33
CA LEU A 49 -2.19 -26.16 -2.36
C LEU A 49 -2.60 -27.17 -3.45
N LEU A 50 -1.74 -28.12 -3.79
CA LEU A 50 -2.06 -29.15 -4.77
C LEU A 50 -3.17 -30.07 -4.28
N ASP A 51 -3.08 -30.55 -3.03
CA ASP A 51 -4.11 -31.39 -2.41
C ASP A 51 -5.47 -30.66 -2.32
N GLN A 52 -5.44 -29.39 -1.95
CA GLN A 52 -6.65 -28.56 -1.91
C GLN A 52 -7.24 -28.38 -3.31
N ALA A 53 -6.39 -28.11 -4.29
CA ALA A 53 -6.82 -27.93 -5.68
C ALA A 53 -7.44 -29.23 -6.24
N GLU A 54 -6.80 -30.36 -6.02
CA GLU A 54 -7.31 -31.66 -6.47
C GLU A 54 -8.69 -31.97 -5.92
N ARG A 55 -8.88 -31.83 -4.58
CA ARG A 55 -10.19 -32.01 -3.94
C ARG A 55 -11.25 -31.05 -4.50
N THR A 56 -10.85 -29.80 -4.78
CA THR A 56 -11.77 -28.81 -5.33
C THR A 56 -12.12 -29.13 -6.76
N MET A 57 -11.16 -29.47 -7.60
CA MET A 57 -11.38 -29.89 -8.99
C MET A 57 -12.33 -31.10 -9.06
N GLN A 58 -12.13 -32.10 -8.18
CA GLN A 58 -13.03 -33.26 -8.08
C GLN A 58 -14.47 -32.86 -7.75
N LYS A 59 -14.69 -31.95 -6.79
CA LYS A 59 -16.02 -31.41 -6.46
C LYS A 59 -16.70 -30.73 -7.65
N PHE A 60 -15.93 -30.09 -8.52
CA PHE A 60 -16.43 -29.41 -9.73
C PHE A 60 -16.53 -30.35 -10.93
N GLY A 61 -16.19 -31.62 -10.80
CA GLY A 61 -16.19 -32.58 -11.88
C GLY A 61 -15.16 -32.29 -12.98
N VAL A 62 -14.07 -31.59 -12.62
CA VAL A 62 -12.98 -31.27 -13.55
C VAL A 62 -12.08 -32.48 -13.73
N VAL A 63 -11.85 -32.86 -14.97
CA VAL A 63 -10.85 -33.88 -15.34
C VAL A 63 -9.51 -33.20 -15.59
N GLY A 64 -8.59 -33.31 -14.66
CA GLY A 64 -7.29 -32.64 -14.74
C GLY A 64 -6.28 -33.18 -13.76
N LYS A 65 -5.07 -32.69 -13.84
CA LYS A 65 -3.97 -33.04 -12.94
C LYS A 65 -3.43 -31.79 -12.22
N VAL A 66 -2.98 -32.00 -11.00
CA VAL A 66 -2.23 -30.98 -10.25
C VAL A 66 -0.73 -31.24 -10.45
N LEU A 67 0.04 -30.18 -10.66
CA LEU A 67 1.47 -30.25 -10.93
C LEU A 67 2.23 -29.30 -9.99
N SER A 68 3.28 -29.80 -9.36
CA SER A 68 4.21 -28.93 -8.64
C SER A 68 5.08 -28.14 -9.62
N VAL A 69 5.28 -26.86 -9.37
CA VAL A 69 6.22 -26.02 -10.13
C VAL A 69 7.65 -26.57 -10.10
N PHE A 70 7.99 -27.35 -9.07
CA PHE A 70 9.30 -28.01 -8.91
C PHE A 70 9.40 -29.36 -9.63
N CYS A 71 8.33 -29.85 -10.27
CA CYS A 71 8.35 -31.06 -11.04
C CYS A 71 9.43 -30.98 -12.14
N LYS A 72 10.41 -31.86 -12.12
CA LYS A 72 11.53 -31.86 -13.08
C LYS A 72 11.18 -32.48 -14.41
N GLU A 73 10.28 -33.43 -14.40
CA GLU A 73 9.88 -34.24 -15.58
C GLU A 73 8.37 -34.22 -15.72
N PHE A 74 7.89 -34.27 -16.95
CA PHE A 74 6.45 -34.37 -17.30
C PHE A 74 6.20 -35.67 -18.07
N PRO A 75 6.50 -36.87 -17.49
CA PRO A 75 6.50 -38.11 -18.22
C PRO A 75 5.13 -38.53 -18.78
N GLU A 76 4.05 -38.00 -18.14
CA GLU A 76 2.68 -38.37 -18.47
C GLU A 76 1.95 -37.38 -19.41
N VAL A 77 2.66 -36.37 -19.91
CA VAL A 77 2.07 -35.32 -20.77
C VAL A 77 2.65 -35.43 -22.17
N ASP A 78 1.87 -35.97 -23.10
CA ASP A 78 2.27 -36.08 -24.50
C ASP A 78 2.35 -34.71 -25.19
N ALA A 79 2.92 -34.68 -26.42
CA ALA A 79 3.13 -33.43 -27.13
C ALA A 79 1.82 -32.74 -27.56
N GLU A 80 0.73 -33.50 -27.77
CA GLU A 80 -0.57 -32.95 -28.12
C GLU A 80 -1.23 -32.32 -26.86
N ALA A 81 -1.21 -33.03 -25.74
CA ALA A 81 -1.71 -32.50 -24.44
C ALA A 81 -1.00 -31.21 -24.04
N ARG A 82 0.31 -31.10 -24.29
CA ARG A 82 1.08 -29.86 -24.02
C ARG A 82 0.60 -28.67 -24.85
N ARG A 83 0.11 -28.87 -26.04
CA ARG A 83 -0.37 -27.82 -26.97
C ARG A 83 -1.85 -27.48 -26.78
N THR A 84 -2.65 -28.43 -26.35
CA THR A 84 -4.13 -28.31 -26.34
C THR A 84 -4.72 -28.15 -24.97
N SER A 85 -3.94 -28.37 -23.90
CA SER A 85 -4.40 -28.25 -22.52
C SER A 85 -4.54 -26.80 -22.04
N LEU A 86 -5.47 -26.59 -21.10
CA LEU A 86 -5.52 -25.38 -20.29
C LEU A 86 -4.60 -25.54 -19.09
N VAL A 87 -3.73 -24.56 -18.84
CA VAL A 87 -2.88 -24.52 -17.66
C VAL A 87 -3.26 -23.33 -16.78
N ILE A 88 -3.59 -23.58 -15.52
CA ILE A 88 -3.81 -22.53 -14.52
C ILE A 88 -2.62 -22.47 -13.58
N PHE A 89 -2.06 -21.27 -13.43
CA PHE A 89 -0.97 -20.95 -12.51
C PHE A 89 -1.54 -20.27 -11.27
N ASP A 90 -1.44 -20.91 -10.11
CA ASP A 90 -1.78 -20.29 -8.82
C ASP A 90 -0.57 -19.57 -8.24
N GLU A 91 -0.82 -18.48 -7.52
CA GLU A 91 0.19 -17.56 -7.00
C GLU A 91 1.22 -17.14 -8.09
N ALA A 92 0.69 -16.74 -9.23
CA ALA A 92 1.45 -16.44 -10.43
C ALA A 92 2.48 -15.31 -10.28
N HIS A 93 2.44 -14.55 -9.18
CA HIS A 93 3.49 -13.59 -8.84
C HIS A 93 4.87 -14.27 -8.63
N HIS A 94 4.93 -15.58 -8.44
CA HIS A 94 6.16 -16.36 -8.48
C HIS A 94 6.60 -16.74 -9.90
N ALA A 95 5.81 -16.47 -10.93
CA ALA A 95 5.93 -17.00 -12.28
C ALA A 95 7.21 -16.63 -13.06
N VAL A 96 7.99 -15.66 -12.62
CA VAL A 96 9.24 -15.25 -13.29
C VAL A 96 10.46 -16.04 -12.80
N ALA A 97 10.30 -16.89 -11.78
CA ALA A 97 11.34 -17.84 -11.44
C ALA A 97 11.58 -18.79 -12.65
N SER A 98 12.82 -19.21 -12.85
CA SER A 98 13.23 -20.09 -13.94
C SER A 98 12.38 -21.37 -14.09
N SER A 99 11.83 -21.85 -12.97
CA SER A 99 10.90 -22.99 -12.92
C SER A 99 9.57 -22.70 -13.64
N TRP A 100 9.03 -21.49 -13.52
CA TRP A 100 7.77 -21.10 -14.18
C TRP A 100 7.96 -20.83 -15.68
N ALA A 101 9.08 -20.21 -16.06
CA ALA A 101 9.43 -20.00 -17.46
C ALA A 101 9.48 -21.34 -18.20
N ARG A 102 9.99 -22.40 -17.55
CA ARG A 102 10.00 -23.77 -18.11
C ARG A 102 8.58 -24.29 -18.37
N PHE A 103 7.63 -24.11 -17.45
CA PHE A 103 6.24 -24.49 -17.69
C PHE A 103 5.64 -23.75 -18.89
N SER A 104 5.90 -22.46 -19.01
CA SER A 104 5.42 -21.64 -20.13
C SER A 104 5.98 -22.09 -21.48
N THR A 105 7.20 -22.65 -21.53
CA THR A 105 7.81 -23.18 -22.75
C THR A 105 7.32 -24.58 -23.08
N VAL A 106 7.07 -25.42 -22.06
CA VAL A 106 6.59 -26.79 -22.24
C VAL A 106 5.11 -26.82 -22.65
N PHE A 107 4.28 -26.01 -22.00
CA PHE A 107 2.86 -25.90 -22.30
C PHE A 107 2.60 -24.69 -23.20
N THR A 108 2.35 -24.94 -24.47
CA THR A 108 2.09 -23.88 -25.46
C THR A 108 0.59 -23.57 -25.65
N GLY A 109 -0.29 -24.34 -25.01
CA GLY A 109 -1.73 -24.12 -24.98
C GLY A 109 -2.15 -22.87 -24.15
N PRO A 110 -3.45 -22.63 -24.00
CA PRO A 110 -3.99 -21.50 -23.27
C PRO A 110 -3.59 -21.54 -21.78
N LYS A 111 -3.32 -20.38 -21.21
CA LYS A 111 -2.87 -20.20 -19.82
C LYS A 111 -3.74 -19.22 -19.08
N VAL A 112 -3.93 -19.44 -17.78
CA VAL A 112 -4.57 -18.50 -16.86
C VAL A 112 -3.64 -18.32 -15.66
N ALA A 113 -3.41 -17.08 -15.27
CA ALA A 113 -2.71 -16.74 -14.05
C ALA A 113 -3.70 -16.30 -12.98
N VAL A 114 -3.53 -16.80 -11.75
CA VAL A 114 -4.31 -16.38 -10.59
C VAL A 114 -3.34 -15.94 -9.50
N THR A 115 -3.57 -14.80 -8.89
CA THR A 115 -2.71 -14.27 -7.81
C THR A 115 -3.49 -13.38 -6.85
N ALA A 116 -3.02 -13.27 -5.62
CA ALA A 116 -3.57 -12.33 -4.65
C ALA A 116 -3.07 -10.89 -4.89
N THR A 117 -1.89 -10.74 -5.47
CA THR A 117 -1.24 -9.45 -5.72
C THR A 117 -0.57 -9.49 -7.09
N PRO A 118 -0.82 -8.52 -7.96
CA PRO A 118 -0.15 -8.43 -9.26
C PRO A 118 1.29 -7.91 -9.12
N ASP A 119 1.59 -7.23 -8.00
CA ASP A 119 2.88 -6.61 -7.75
C ASP A 119 3.91 -7.66 -7.30
N ARG A 120 5.06 -7.66 -7.93
CA ARG A 120 6.19 -8.53 -7.62
C ARG A 120 7.30 -7.77 -6.90
N MET A 121 8.05 -8.49 -6.08
CA MET A 121 9.22 -7.94 -5.37
C MET A 121 10.32 -7.42 -6.31
N ASP A 122 10.43 -8.00 -7.52
CA ASP A 122 11.42 -7.62 -8.54
C ASP A 122 10.93 -6.56 -9.54
N ARG A 123 9.75 -5.98 -9.32
CA ARG A 123 9.11 -4.97 -10.17
C ARG A 123 8.80 -5.41 -11.62
N GLN A 124 9.02 -6.68 -11.97
CA GLN A 124 8.59 -7.20 -13.26
C GLN A 124 7.09 -7.47 -13.23
N LYS A 125 6.38 -6.96 -14.21
CA LYS A 125 4.93 -7.16 -14.32
C LYS A 125 4.63 -8.48 -14.98
N LEU A 126 3.56 -9.16 -14.55
CA LEU A 126 3.08 -10.38 -15.20
C LEU A 126 2.68 -10.15 -16.66
N GLU A 127 2.38 -8.91 -17.03
CA GLU A 127 2.14 -8.49 -18.41
C GLU A 127 3.36 -8.69 -19.32
N GLU A 128 4.57 -8.51 -18.79
CA GLU A 128 5.83 -8.69 -19.54
C GLU A 128 6.10 -10.17 -19.90
N VAL A 129 5.48 -11.09 -19.17
CA VAL A 129 5.53 -12.54 -19.46
C VAL A 129 4.28 -13.04 -20.19
N GLY A 130 3.49 -12.14 -20.76
CA GLY A 130 2.40 -12.45 -21.69
C GLY A 130 1.04 -12.66 -21.05
N PHE A 131 0.81 -12.27 -19.81
CA PHE A 131 -0.51 -12.26 -19.19
C PHE A 131 -1.18 -10.89 -19.33
N VAL A 132 -2.50 -10.88 -19.47
CA VAL A 132 -3.32 -9.67 -19.57
C VAL A 132 -4.30 -9.64 -18.41
N GLN A 133 -4.31 -8.57 -17.63
CA GLN A 133 -5.24 -8.43 -16.51
C GLN A 133 -6.68 -8.44 -17.05
N ALA A 134 -7.41 -9.49 -16.70
CA ALA A 134 -8.79 -9.73 -17.17
C ALA A 134 -9.83 -9.45 -16.11
N TYR A 135 -9.46 -9.59 -14.83
CA TYR A 135 -10.35 -9.40 -13.70
C TYR A 135 -9.57 -9.08 -12.44
N GLU A 136 -10.13 -8.21 -11.62
CA GLU A 136 -9.63 -7.92 -10.28
C GLU A 136 -10.79 -7.85 -9.28
N ILE A 137 -10.63 -8.49 -8.12
CA ILE A 137 -11.54 -8.33 -7.00
C ILE A 137 -10.76 -7.87 -5.77
N ALA A 138 -11.06 -6.65 -5.35
CA ALA A 138 -10.44 -6.06 -4.18
C ALA A 138 -10.95 -6.74 -2.89
N ILE A 139 -10.10 -6.81 -1.87
CA ILE A 139 -10.46 -7.33 -0.54
C ILE A 139 -11.66 -6.58 0.06
N ARG A 140 -11.76 -5.27 -0.19
CA ARG A 140 -12.88 -4.42 0.23
C ARG A 140 -14.22 -4.92 -0.32
N THR A 141 -14.26 -5.20 -1.61
CA THR A 141 -15.48 -5.73 -2.26
C THR A 141 -15.94 -7.04 -1.63
N LEU A 142 -14.98 -7.91 -1.28
CA LEU A 142 -15.28 -9.20 -0.62
C LEU A 142 -15.84 -9.01 0.79
N ILE A 143 -15.35 -8.02 1.53
CA ILE A 143 -15.86 -7.65 2.86
C ILE A 143 -17.28 -7.07 2.73
N ASP A 144 -17.49 -6.13 1.83
CA ASP A 144 -18.78 -5.49 1.60
C ASP A 144 -19.86 -6.49 1.14
N GLN A 145 -19.46 -7.53 0.41
CA GLN A 145 -20.32 -8.63 -0.02
C GLN A 145 -20.49 -9.75 1.04
N GLY A 146 -19.83 -9.65 2.20
CA GLY A 146 -19.90 -10.65 3.26
C GLY A 146 -19.15 -11.95 2.98
N HIS A 147 -18.25 -11.96 1.98
CA HIS A 147 -17.39 -13.12 1.69
C HIS A 147 -16.13 -13.15 2.57
N LEU A 148 -15.77 -12.03 3.16
CA LEU A 148 -14.73 -11.89 4.17
C LEU A 148 -15.29 -11.08 5.35
N VAL A 149 -14.71 -11.29 6.54
CA VAL A 149 -15.02 -10.48 7.72
C VAL A 149 -14.13 -9.22 7.76
N LYS A 150 -14.55 -8.22 8.54
CA LYS A 150 -13.80 -6.97 8.71
C LYS A 150 -12.51 -7.19 9.49
N PRO A 151 -11.38 -6.59 9.06
CA PRO A 151 -10.17 -6.51 9.86
C PRO A 151 -10.27 -5.36 10.87
N LEU A 152 -10.04 -5.66 12.15
CA LEU A 152 -9.91 -4.67 13.22
C LEU A 152 -8.45 -4.58 13.65
N ALA A 153 -7.75 -3.50 13.32
CA ALA A 153 -6.35 -3.31 13.69
C ALA A 153 -6.23 -2.76 15.11
N TYR A 154 -5.39 -3.37 15.89
CA TYR A 154 -5.04 -2.93 17.23
C TYR A 154 -3.51 -2.80 17.38
N LYS A 155 -3.08 -1.60 17.76
CA LYS A 155 -1.69 -1.34 18.08
C LYS A 155 -1.37 -1.89 19.46
N MET A 156 -0.55 -2.93 19.51
CA MET A 156 -0.07 -3.45 20.80
C MET A 156 0.79 -2.40 21.52
N PRO A 157 0.59 -2.16 22.81
CA PRO A 157 1.34 -1.15 23.57
C PRO A 157 2.75 -1.63 23.96
N VAL A 158 3.45 -2.30 23.06
CA VAL A 158 4.78 -2.88 23.28
C VAL A 158 5.75 -2.21 22.31
N GLU A 159 6.80 -1.57 22.83
CA GLU A 159 7.87 -1.01 22.02
C GLU A 159 8.81 -2.11 21.54
N LEU A 160 8.75 -2.42 20.25
CA LEU A 160 9.61 -3.41 19.59
C LEU A 160 10.98 -2.85 19.14
N SER A 161 11.22 -1.57 19.26
CA SER A 161 12.47 -0.92 18.84
C SER A 161 13.75 -1.52 19.44
N GLY A 162 13.63 -2.19 20.61
CA GLY A 162 14.72 -2.92 21.25
C GLY A 162 14.88 -4.39 20.82
N ILE A 163 13.84 -5.00 20.25
CA ILE A 163 13.78 -6.45 19.97
C ILE A 163 14.62 -6.83 18.75
N LEU A 164 14.64 -5.98 17.72
CA LEU A 164 15.37 -6.28 16.48
C LEU A 164 16.88 -6.06 16.56
N MET A 165 17.35 -5.34 17.60
CA MET A 165 18.74 -4.92 17.69
C MET A 165 19.58 -5.67 18.73
N ARG A 166 18.96 -6.39 19.68
CA ARG A 166 19.65 -7.09 20.76
C ARG A 166 18.79 -8.27 21.26
N GLY A 167 19.40 -9.43 21.51
CA GLY A 167 18.77 -10.67 22.00
C GLY A 167 17.55 -10.53 22.93
N TYR A 168 16.57 -11.21 22.57
CA TYR A 168 15.14 -11.28 22.85
C TYR A 168 14.67 -11.53 24.30
N ASP A 169 15.30 -11.12 25.39
CA ASP A 169 14.88 -11.66 26.68
C ASP A 169 13.70 -10.93 27.35
N GLU A 170 13.73 -9.65 27.59
CA GLU A 170 12.62 -8.93 28.26
C GLU A 170 11.42 -8.59 27.34
N PRO A 171 11.59 -8.23 26.09
CA PRO A 171 10.47 -7.80 25.24
C PRO A 171 9.49 -8.92 24.89
N MET A 172 9.92 -10.17 24.77
CA MET A 172 9.05 -11.29 24.41
C MET A 172 8.06 -11.64 25.50
N GLU A 173 8.41 -11.44 26.77
CA GLU A 173 7.48 -11.62 27.88
C GLU A 173 6.36 -10.58 27.84
N ALA A 174 6.68 -9.30 27.60
CA ALA A 174 5.69 -8.25 27.44
C ALA A 174 4.76 -8.48 26.25
N ILE A 175 5.29 -9.03 25.15
CA ILE A 175 4.47 -9.44 24.00
C ILE A 175 3.51 -10.56 24.39
N ALA A 176 3.99 -11.58 25.09
CA ALA A 176 3.14 -12.71 25.50
C ALA A 176 2.03 -12.26 26.47
N ASP A 177 2.34 -11.36 27.41
CA ASP A 177 1.37 -10.77 28.33
C ASP A 177 0.31 -9.97 27.54
N SER A 178 0.74 -9.09 26.65
CA SER A 178 -0.16 -8.32 25.80
C SER A 178 -1.05 -9.17 24.92
N ILE A 179 -0.51 -10.25 24.29
CA ILE A 179 -1.32 -11.18 23.49
C ILE A 179 -2.43 -11.81 24.34
N VAL A 180 -2.09 -12.32 25.53
CA VAL A 180 -3.07 -12.99 26.40
C VAL A 180 -4.13 -12.01 26.90
N GLU A 181 -3.71 -10.80 27.27
CA GLU A 181 -4.60 -9.73 27.75
C GLU A 181 -5.57 -9.29 26.64
N GLU A 182 -5.04 -8.98 25.43
CA GLU A 182 -5.87 -8.45 24.36
C GLU A 182 -6.77 -9.54 23.75
N MET A 183 -6.33 -10.76 23.64
CA MET A 183 -7.20 -11.88 23.25
C MET A 183 -8.35 -12.06 24.23
N LYS A 184 -8.10 -11.94 25.53
CA LYS A 184 -9.14 -12.00 26.56
C LYS A 184 -10.06 -10.78 26.52
N ARG A 185 -9.50 -9.58 26.40
CA ARG A 185 -10.23 -8.30 26.37
C ARG A 185 -11.23 -8.25 25.22
N TYR A 186 -10.85 -8.75 24.04
CA TYR A 186 -11.67 -8.74 22.84
C TYR A 186 -12.35 -10.08 22.54
N ASP A 187 -12.38 -10.99 23.54
CA ASP A 187 -13.02 -12.32 23.47
C ASP A 187 -12.58 -13.15 22.25
N ARG A 188 -11.26 -13.14 21.93
CA ARG A 188 -10.71 -13.92 20.82
C ARG A 188 -10.42 -15.36 21.24
N LYS A 189 -10.84 -16.29 20.39
CA LYS A 189 -10.78 -17.74 20.70
C LYS A 189 -9.59 -18.42 20.05
N LYS A 190 -9.23 -18.01 18.82
CA LYS A 190 -8.22 -18.68 18.00
C LYS A 190 -7.33 -17.67 17.29
N ALA A 191 -6.05 -17.68 17.56
CA ALA A 191 -5.07 -16.80 16.95
C ALA A 191 -4.02 -17.54 16.13
N ILE A 192 -3.59 -16.93 15.02
CA ILE A 192 -2.39 -17.32 14.29
C ILE A 192 -1.33 -16.24 14.51
N ALA A 193 -0.15 -16.64 14.99
CA ALA A 193 0.98 -15.74 15.15
C ALA A 193 2.04 -16.01 14.07
N PHE A 194 2.46 -14.95 13.38
CA PHE A 194 3.52 -14.99 12.37
C PHE A 194 4.81 -14.42 12.97
N LEU A 195 5.88 -15.24 13.02
CA LEU A 195 7.16 -14.87 13.62
C LEU A 195 8.29 -14.87 12.59
N PRO A 196 9.40 -14.14 12.88
CA PRO A 196 10.53 -14.02 11.95
C PRO A 196 11.34 -15.31 11.85
N ASP A 197 11.52 -16.02 12.98
CA ASP A 197 12.38 -17.20 13.11
C ASP A 197 11.81 -18.22 14.12
N VAL A 198 12.39 -19.42 14.11
CA VAL A 198 11.97 -20.57 14.91
C VAL A 198 12.20 -20.33 16.40
N GLU A 199 13.35 -19.76 16.76
CA GLU A 199 13.73 -19.51 18.16
C GLU A 199 12.72 -18.58 18.84
N SER A 200 12.39 -17.46 18.19
CA SER A 200 11.37 -16.52 18.67
C SER A 200 10.00 -17.19 18.79
N SER A 201 9.66 -18.09 17.88
CA SER A 201 8.38 -18.79 17.87
C SER A 201 8.28 -19.80 19.01
N GLU A 202 9.31 -20.61 19.24
CA GLU A 202 9.35 -21.56 20.34
C GLU A 202 9.35 -20.87 21.72
N LYS A 203 10.10 -19.76 21.84
CA LYS A 203 10.12 -18.95 23.05
C LYS A 203 8.73 -18.37 23.35
N LEU A 204 8.07 -17.78 22.36
CA LEU A 204 6.71 -17.26 22.53
C LEU A 204 5.73 -18.37 22.94
N VAL A 205 5.79 -19.54 22.34
CA VAL A 205 4.97 -20.71 22.71
C VAL A 205 5.18 -21.10 24.17
N GLY A 206 6.44 -21.17 24.63
CA GLY A 206 6.77 -21.43 26.03
C GLY A 206 6.13 -20.42 26.98
N LEU A 207 6.25 -19.13 26.66
CA LEU A 207 5.69 -18.04 27.45
C LEU A 207 4.16 -18.02 27.49
N LEU A 208 3.50 -18.26 26.34
CA LEU A 208 2.05 -18.35 26.26
C LEU A 208 1.50 -19.54 27.06
N ASN A 209 2.14 -20.71 26.97
CA ASN A 209 1.75 -21.88 27.72
C ASN A 209 1.90 -21.68 29.25
N GLN A 210 2.97 -21.02 29.71
CA GLN A 210 3.13 -20.64 31.12
C GLN A 210 2.00 -19.73 31.63
N ARG A 211 1.40 -18.93 30.74
CA ARG A 211 0.26 -18.04 31.04
C ARG A 211 -1.11 -18.72 30.86
N GLY A 212 -1.12 -20.03 30.63
CA GLY A 212 -2.34 -20.83 30.43
C GLY A 212 -3.01 -20.62 29.05
N CYS A 213 -2.32 -19.98 28.12
CA CYS A 213 -2.76 -19.83 26.73
C CYS A 213 -2.13 -20.96 25.89
N ARG A 214 -2.85 -22.09 25.77
CA ARG A 214 -2.35 -23.27 25.05
C ARG A 214 -1.94 -22.92 23.62
N SER A 215 -0.70 -23.14 23.29
CA SER A 215 -0.10 -22.80 22.01
C SER A 215 0.88 -23.84 21.52
N ALA A 216 1.10 -23.90 20.22
CA ALA A 216 2.09 -24.75 19.59
C ALA A 216 2.83 -23.99 18.48
N HIS A 217 4.09 -24.42 18.22
CA HIS A 217 4.90 -23.97 17.12
C HIS A 217 4.81 -24.95 15.95
N VAL A 218 4.78 -24.42 14.73
CA VAL A 218 4.92 -25.22 13.50
C VAL A 218 5.74 -24.44 12.47
N ASP A 219 6.62 -25.15 11.76
CA ASP A 219 7.44 -24.60 10.68
C ASP A 219 7.64 -25.64 9.56
N GLY A 220 8.47 -25.30 8.56
CA GLY A 220 8.78 -26.21 7.45
C GLY A 220 9.54 -27.47 7.86
N SER A 221 10.25 -27.47 8.98
CA SER A 221 10.99 -28.63 9.51
C SER A 221 10.15 -29.53 10.42
N THR A 222 8.99 -29.04 10.88
CA THR A 222 8.08 -29.82 11.74
C THR A 222 7.60 -31.08 11.02
N HIS A 223 7.81 -32.22 11.62
CA HIS A 223 7.39 -33.52 11.05
C HIS A 223 5.89 -33.56 10.76
N ASP A 224 5.49 -34.10 9.61
CA ASP A 224 4.11 -34.05 9.10
C ASP A 224 3.06 -34.53 10.09
N TYR A 225 3.34 -35.61 10.85
CA TYR A 225 2.43 -36.10 11.91
C TYR A 225 2.22 -35.05 13.01
N MET A 226 3.30 -34.45 13.51
CA MET A 226 3.21 -33.40 14.56
C MET A 226 2.52 -32.16 14.06
N ARG A 227 2.81 -31.75 12.82
CA ARG A 227 2.14 -30.64 12.15
C ARG A 227 0.64 -30.90 12.02
N GLY A 228 0.26 -32.10 11.54
CA GLY A 228 -1.14 -32.51 11.44
C GLY A 228 -1.86 -32.48 12.78
N HIS A 229 -1.23 -32.98 13.82
CA HIS A 229 -1.77 -32.97 15.19
C HIS A 229 -1.95 -31.54 15.72
N ALA A 230 -0.95 -30.66 15.57
CA ALA A 230 -1.06 -29.27 16.00
C ALA A 230 -2.19 -28.52 15.26
N ILE A 231 -2.33 -28.74 13.97
CA ILE A 231 -3.40 -28.15 13.16
C ILE A 231 -4.78 -28.66 13.62
N GLU A 232 -4.92 -29.95 13.89
CA GLU A 232 -6.18 -30.51 14.36
C GLU A 232 -6.53 -30.02 15.76
N SER A 233 -5.59 -30.02 16.70
CA SER A 233 -5.79 -29.44 18.04
C SER A 233 -6.14 -27.94 17.99
N TYR A 234 -5.62 -27.20 17.03
CA TYR A 234 -6.03 -25.81 16.79
C TYR A 234 -7.46 -25.71 16.25
N LYS A 235 -7.83 -26.54 15.28
CA LYS A 235 -9.19 -26.57 14.71
C LYS A 235 -10.24 -26.97 15.75
N THR A 236 -9.94 -27.91 16.60
CA THR A 236 -10.84 -28.34 17.69
C THR A 236 -10.93 -27.33 18.83
N GLY A 237 -10.02 -26.35 18.89
CA GLY A 237 -9.96 -25.34 19.96
C GLY A 237 -9.21 -25.76 21.21
N GLU A 238 -8.53 -26.91 21.18
CA GLU A 238 -7.61 -27.33 22.22
C GLU A 238 -6.41 -26.37 22.31
N LEU A 239 -5.87 -25.96 21.16
CA LEU A 239 -4.89 -24.88 21.05
C LEU A 239 -5.60 -23.55 20.72
N LYS A 240 -5.21 -22.50 21.43
CA LYS A 240 -5.71 -21.13 21.21
C LYS A 240 -4.83 -20.35 20.25
N VAL A 241 -3.51 -20.55 20.31
CA VAL A 241 -2.55 -19.84 19.46
C VAL A 241 -1.70 -20.82 18.69
N LEU A 242 -1.62 -20.64 17.38
CA LEU A 242 -0.72 -21.40 16.52
C LEU A 242 0.37 -20.46 15.99
N CYS A 243 1.58 -20.63 16.52
CA CYS A 243 2.75 -19.84 16.11
C CYS A 243 3.42 -20.50 14.91
N ASN A 244 3.79 -19.72 13.91
CA ASN A 244 4.42 -20.26 12.72
C ASN A 244 5.52 -19.39 12.14
N VAL A 245 6.43 -20.04 11.41
CA VAL A 245 7.51 -19.41 10.65
C VAL A 245 7.40 -19.86 9.19
N ASN A 246 7.09 -18.93 8.30
CA ASN A 246 7.00 -19.13 6.83
C ASN A 246 6.05 -20.25 6.36
N LEU A 247 5.21 -20.83 7.22
CA LEU A 247 4.39 -21.98 6.83
C LEU A 247 2.96 -21.59 6.43
N PHE A 248 2.25 -20.80 7.23
CA PHE A 248 0.82 -20.53 7.06
C PHE A 248 0.51 -19.29 6.18
N THR A 249 1.49 -18.76 5.50
CA THR A 249 1.25 -17.69 4.51
C THR A 249 0.39 -18.19 3.35
N GLU A 250 0.47 -19.48 3.03
CA GLU A 250 -0.25 -20.12 1.94
C GLU A 250 -0.73 -21.53 2.33
N GLY A 251 -1.84 -22.01 1.76
CA GLY A 251 -2.34 -23.38 1.91
C GLY A 251 -3.05 -23.73 3.22
N PHE A 252 -2.86 -22.97 4.30
CA PHE A 252 -3.50 -23.25 5.57
C PHE A 252 -4.97 -22.83 5.61
N ASP A 253 -5.86 -23.71 6.06
CA ASP A 253 -7.30 -23.48 6.13
C ASP A 253 -7.83 -23.68 7.55
N ALA A 254 -8.09 -22.55 8.23
CA ALA A 254 -8.74 -22.48 9.53
C ALA A 254 -9.62 -21.19 9.57
N PRO A 255 -10.82 -21.23 9.01
CA PRO A 255 -11.71 -20.07 8.91
C PRO A 255 -12.15 -19.52 10.27
N GLU A 256 -12.13 -20.35 11.32
CA GLU A 256 -12.46 -19.95 12.68
C GLU A 256 -11.42 -19.03 13.35
N THR A 257 -10.26 -18.82 12.70
CA THR A 257 -9.24 -17.88 13.21
C THR A 257 -9.82 -16.48 13.29
N ASP A 258 -9.96 -15.94 14.49
CA ASP A 258 -10.56 -14.63 14.77
C ASP A 258 -9.55 -13.59 15.25
N CYS A 259 -8.26 -13.98 15.33
CA CYS A 259 -7.15 -13.12 15.67
C CYS A 259 -5.91 -13.45 14.82
N VAL A 260 -5.22 -12.43 14.32
CA VAL A 260 -3.93 -12.54 13.64
C VAL A 260 -2.90 -11.70 14.36
N ILE A 261 -1.78 -12.30 14.72
CA ILE A 261 -0.69 -11.65 15.45
C ILE A 261 0.52 -11.52 14.53
N LEU A 262 0.93 -10.28 14.27
CA LEU A 262 1.96 -9.96 13.28
C LEU A 262 3.27 -9.58 13.97
N LEU A 263 4.10 -10.56 14.28
CA LEU A 263 5.42 -10.36 14.92
C LEU A 263 6.57 -10.43 13.91
N ARG A 264 6.27 -10.60 12.64
CA ARG A 264 7.24 -10.69 11.56
C ARG A 264 7.31 -9.40 10.77
N PRO A 265 8.43 -8.64 10.83
CA PRO A 265 8.61 -7.47 9.97
C PRO A 265 8.70 -7.89 8.51
N THR A 266 8.00 -7.20 7.64
CA THR A 266 8.11 -7.41 6.20
C THR A 266 7.79 -6.13 5.43
N GLN A 267 8.50 -5.91 4.33
CA GLN A 267 8.21 -4.85 3.36
C GLN A 267 7.29 -5.35 2.22
N SER A 268 7.05 -6.66 2.18
CA SER A 268 6.23 -7.27 1.15
C SER A 268 4.75 -7.10 1.47
N ARG A 269 4.06 -6.20 0.74
CA ARG A 269 2.61 -6.07 0.80
C ARG A 269 1.91 -7.40 0.51
N SER A 270 2.43 -8.18 -0.44
CA SER A 270 1.87 -9.50 -0.75
C SER A 270 1.86 -10.41 0.47
N LEU A 271 2.96 -10.45 1.22
CA LEU A 271 3.06 -11.26 2.43
C LEU A 271 2.09 -10.76 3.53
N TRP A 272 1.96 -9.44 3.71
CA TRP A 272 0.97 -8.87 4.62
C TRP A 272 -0.45 -9.30 4.29
N VAL A 273 -0.86 -9.14 3.04
CA VAL A 273 -2.19 -9.53 2.56
C VAL A 273 -2.43 -11.03 2.76
N GLN A 274 -1.43 -11.87 2.56
CA GLN A 274 -1.53 -13.30 2.78
C GLN A 274 -1.70 -13.65 4.26
N MET A 275 -0.90 -13.05 5.15
CA MET A 275 -0.98 -13.28 6.60
C MET A 275 -2.34 -12.85 7.18
N ILE A 276 -2.76 -11.63 6.91
CA ILE A 276 -4.03 -11.09 7.40
C ILE A 276 -5.21 -11.83 6.79
N GLY A 277 -5.14 -12.16 5.51
CA GLY A 277 -6.19 -12.89 4.80
C GLY A 277 -6.52 -14.27 5.39
N ARG A 278 -5.63 -14.86 6.22
CA ARG A 278 -5.95 -16.09 6.97
C ARG A 278 -7.03 -15.86 8.01
N GLY A 279 -7.01 -14.69 8.66
CA GLY A 279 -8.02 -14.32 9.66
C GLY A 279 -9.30 -13.74 9.06
N LEU A 280 -9.35 -13.35 7.79
CA LEU A 280 -10.54 -12.69 7.24
C LEU A 280 -11.60 -13.65 6.70
N ARG A 281 -11.35 -14.95 6.65
CA ARG A 281 -12.34 -15.94 6.18
C ARG A 281 -13.56 -15.95 7.10
N THR A 282 -14.73 -16.12 6.50
CA THR A 282 -15.98 -16.25 7.25
C THR A 282 -16.10 -17.59 7.96
N ALA A 283 -16.62 -17.57 9.18
CA ALA A 283 -16.99 -18.75 9.94
C ALA A 283 -18.27 -18.48 10.74
N PRO A 284 -19.02 -19.51 11.15
CA PRO A 284 -20.20 -19.33 11.99
C PRO A 284 -19.88 -18.57 13.28
N GLY A 285 -20.65 -17.50 13.55
CA GLY A 285 -20.46 -16.68 14.75
C GLY A 285 -19.29 -15.70 14.73
N LYS A 286 -18.53 -15.61 13.63
CA LYS A 286 -17.40 -14.72 13.48
C LYS A 286 -17.82 -13.45 12.75
N ALA A 287 -17.79 -12.30 13.45
CA ALA A 287 -18.17 -10.99 12.90
C ALA A 287 -16.99 -10.24 12.28
N ASP A 288 -15.81 -10.38 12.84
CA ASP A 288 -14.59 -9.66 12.46
C ASP A 288 -13.33 -10.47 12.77
N CYS A 289 -12.17 -9.91 12.47
CA CYS A 289 -10.87 -10.47 12.85
C CYS A 289 -9.99 -9.40 13.47
N LEU A 290 -9.52 -9.62 14.70
CA LEU A 290 -8.58 -8.74 15.38
C LEU A 290 -7.17 -8.96 14.81
N ILE A 291 -6.51 -7.87 14.48
CA ILE A 291 -5.12 -7.88 14.01
C ILE A 291 -4.30 -7.19 15.09
N LEU A 292 -3.52 -7.98 15.80
CA LEU A 292 -2.55 -7.48 16.78
C LEU A 292 -1.25 -7.16 16.05
N ASP A 293 -0.99 -5.87 15.89
CA ASP A 293 0.20 -5.37 15.22
C ASP A 293 1.01 -4.54 16.22
N PRO A 294 2.18 -5.04 16.65
CA PRO A 294 3.08 -4.25 17.48
C PRO A 294 3.74 -3.19 16.60
N MET A 295 3.07 -2.14 16.28
CA MET A 295 3.52 -1.10 15.36
C MET A 295 5.03 -0.84 15.46
N TRP A 296 5.70 -1.17 14.39
CA TRP A 296 7.08 -0.82 14.12
C TRP A 296 7.13 0.68 13.92
N VAL A 297 7.36 1.42 14.99
CA VAL A 297 7.64 2.85 14.87
C VAL A 297 8.94 2.96 14.09
N SER A 298 8.82 3.38 12.84
CA SER A 298 9.95 3.82 12.05
C SER A 298 10.61 4.98 12.78
N GLY A 299 11.70 4.73 13.49
CA GLY A 299 12.71 5.75 13.71
C GLY A 299 13.12 6.28 12.32
N GLU A 300 13.70 7.47 12.25
CA GLU A 300 14.07 8.24 11.04
C GLU A 300 14.88 7.49 9.95
N ASN A 301 15.08 6.21 10.06
CA ASN A 301 15.81 5.35 9.14
C ASN A 301 14.86 4.48 8.30
N ALA A 302 14.53 4.96 7.12
CA ALA A 302 14.32 4.35 5.79
C ALA A 302 13.61 2.99 5.63
N PHE A 303 13.26 2.24 6.65
CA PHE A 303 12.50 1.00 6.59
C PHE A 303 11.11 1.24 7.19
N GLN A 304 10.13 1.55 6.34
CA GLN A 304 8.72 1.47 6.75
C GLN A 304 8.23 0.03 6.47
N PRO A 305 8.16 -0.84 7.48
CA PRO A 305 7.51 -2.14 7.34
C PRO A 305 6.03 -1.91 7.04
N GLY A 306 5.41 -2.85 6.33
CA GLY A 306 3.96 -2.86 6.19
C GLY A 306 3.29 -2.95 7.57
N ASP A 307 2.08 -2.46 7.68
CA ASP A 307 1.21 -2.58 8.84
C ASP A 307 -0.17 -3.12 8.43
N ALA A 308 -1.08 -3.27 9.39
CA ALA A 308 -2.43 -3.79 9.12
C ALA A 308 -3.19 -3.00 8.05
N PHE A 309 -2.89 -1.72 7.86
CA PHE A 309 -3.54 -0.87 6.87
C PHE A 309 -3.05 -1.12 5.44
N THR A 310 -1.86 -1.71 5.26
CA THR A 310 -1.32 -2.03 3.92
C THR A 310 -2.11 -3.12 3.19
N VAL A 311 -3.05 -3.77 3.85
CA VAL A 311 -4.01 -4.70 3.21
C VAL A 311 -4.81 -4.01 2.11
N PHE A 312 -5.16 -2.74 2.30
CA PHE A 312 -5.94 -2.00 1.32
C PHE A 312 -5.04 -1.28 0.29
N PRO A 313 -5.42 -1.29 -1.00
CA PRO A 313 -4.69 -0.57 -2.03
C PRO A 313 -4.62 0.92 -1.74
N GLY A 314 -3.41 1.50 -1.82
CA GLY A 314 -3.20 2.95 -1.64
C GLY A 314 -3.10 3.42 -0.19
N ALA A 315 -3.35 2.57 0.81
CA ALA A 315 -3.07 2.87 2.20
C ALA A 315 -1.55 2.98 2.43
N LYS A 316 -1.13 3.95 3.22
CA LYS A 316 0.27 4.08 3.65
C LYS A 316 0.45 3.41 4.99
N ALA A 317 1.58 2.72 5.18
CA ALA A 317 2.03 2.29 6.49
C ALA A 317 2.17 3.49 7.44
N GLY A 318 1.88 3.29 8.73
CA GLY A 318 2.05 4.34 9.73
C GLY A 318 0.85 5.28 9.91
N ILE A 319 -0.36 4.88 9.52
CA ILE A 319 -1.58 5.57 9.96
C ILE A 319 -1.71 5.31 11.48
N SER A 320 -1.02 6.10 12.25
CA SER A 320 -0.92 5.91 13.69
C SER A 320 -1.71 6.96 14.46
N GLU A 321 -3.01 6.83 14.49
CA GLU A 321 -3.73 7.32 15.64
C GLU A 321 -3.84 6.15 16.63
N GLY A 322 -2.88 6.06 17.56
CA GLY A 322 -2.88 5.06 18.61
C GLY A 322 -4.05 5.29 19.55
N GLY A 323 -5.18 4.67 19.24
CA GLY A 323 -6.32 4.58 20.14
C GLY A 323 -6.20 3.35 21.04
N SER A 324 -6.80 3.41 22.22
CA SER A 324 -6.92 2.28 23.15
C SER A 324 -7.90 1.20 22.69
N ASN A 325 -8.50 1.35 21.52
CA ASN A 325 -9.49 0.45 20.94
C ASN A 325 -9.11 0.01 19.53
N PRO A 326 -9.52 -1.21 19.09
CA PRO A 326 -9.35 -1.65 17.72
C PRO A 326 -10.04 -0.73 16.73
N MET A 327 -9.38 -0.48 15.60
CA MET A 327 -9.90 0.39 14.53
C MET A 327 -10.34 -0.46 13.33
N ASP A 328 -11.51 -0.16 12.76
CA ASP A 328 -11.90 -0.72 11.46
C ASP A 328 -10.94 -0.20 10.38
N VAL A 329 -10.14 -1.09 9.85
CA VAL A 329 -9.09 -0.77 8.86
C VAL A 329 -9.69 -0.14 7.61
N ALA A 330 -10.88 -0.57 7.21
CA ALA A 330 -11.56 -0.04 6.04
C ALA A 330 -12.00 1.42 6.23
N GLU A 331 -12.60 1.74 7.39
CA GLU A 331 -13.04 3.10 7.71
C GLU A 331 -11.87 4.08 7.82
N VAL A 332 -10.74 3.64 8.40
CA VAL A 332 -9.53 4.47 8.49
C VAL A 332 -8.96 4.75 7.11
N CYS A 333 -8.88 3.74 6.24
CA CYS A 333 -8.39 3.91 4.88
C CYS A 333 -9.31 4.83 4.05
N ASP A 334 -10.63 4.75 4.22
CA ASP A 334 -11.58 5.62 3.54
C ASP A 334 -11.41 7.08 3.96
N ARG A 335 -11.30 7.35 5.26
CA ARG A 335 -11.04 8.70 5.77
C ARG A 335 -9.73 9.29 5.24
N ASP A 336 -8.66 8.49 5.20
CA ASP A 336 -7.37 8.92 4.65
C ASP A 336 -7.47 9.19 3.13
N ALA A 337 -8.20 8.37 2.39
CA ALA A 337 -8.43 8.56 0.95
C ALA A 337 -9.26 9.83 0.68
N GLU A 338 -10.31 10.06 1.47
CA GLU A 338 -11.14 11.27 1.39
C GLU A 338 -10.33 12.51 1.70
N GLN A 339 -9.55 12.52 2.79
CA GLN A 339 -8.67 13.63 3.14
C GLN A 339 -7.65 13.92 2.03
N LYS A 340 -7.04 12.90 1.44
CA LYS A 340 -6.12 13.07 0.31
C LYS A 340 -6.80 13.65 -0.92
N MET A 341 -8.05 13.28 -1.16
CA MET A 341 -8.84 13.85 -2.27
C MET A 341 -9.14 15.33 -2.02
N ILE A 342 -9.56 15.70 -0.80
CA ILE A 342 -9.79 17.08 -0.38
C ILE A 342 -8.50 17.91 -0.56
N ASP A 343 -7.35 17.39 -0.08
CA ASP A 343 -6.06 18.06 -0.21
C ASP A 343 -5.63 18.24 -1.67
N ARG A 344 -5.94 17.27 -2.53
CA ARG A 344 -5.67 17.35 -3.98
C ARG A 344 -6.51 18.46 -4.62
N ILE A 345 -7.82 18.49 -4.35
CA ILE A 345 -8.73 19.51 -4.87
C ILE A 345 -8.26 20.88 -4.40
N ALA A 346 -8.00 21.06 -3.10
CA ALA A 346 -7.51 22.32 -2.55
C ALA A 346 -6.19 22.78 -3.21
N LYS A 347 -5.27 21.83 -3.47
CA LYS A 347 -4.01 22.13 -4.16
C LYS A 347 -4.21 22.54 -5.62
N GLU A 348 -5.19 21.95 -6.29
CA GLU A 348 -5.52 22.27 -7.69
C GLU A 348 -6.19 23.65 -7.80
N GLU A 349 -7.13 23.95 -6.89
CA GLU A 349 -7.75 25.27 -6.78
C GLU A 349 -6.71 26.37 -6.51
N ARG A 350 -5.77 26.13 -5.59
CA ARG A 350 -4.65 27.06 -5.32
C ARG A 350 -3.79 27.30 -6.56
N ARG A 351 -3.50 26.27 -7.33
CA ARG A 351 -2.74 26.38 -8.58
C ARG A 351 -3.49 27.20 -9.61
N GLN A 352 -4.82 27.00 -9.73
CA GLN A 352 -5.64 27.75 -10.65
C GLN A 352 -5.73 29.21 -10.21
N GLN A 353 -5.98 29.51 -8.95
CA GLN A 353 -5.99 30.88 -8.41
C GLN A 353 -4.66 31.60 -8.66
N ALA A 354 -3.53 30.90 -8.45
CA ALA A 354 -2.21 31.47 -8.71
C ALA A 354 -1.98 31.75 -10.21
N LYS A 355 -2.50 30.89 -11.09
CA LYS A 355 -2.45 31.10 -12.54
C LYS A 355 -3.27 32.32 -12.95
N ASP A 356 -4.51 32.39 -12.50
CA ASP A 356 -5.43 33.51 -12.81
C ASP A 356 -4.88 34.84 -12.28
N ALA A 357 -4.30 34.84 -11.08
CA ALA A 357 -3.65 36.03 -10.54
C ALA A 357 -2.47 36.49 -11.41
N ARG A 358 -1.63 35.54 -11.88
CA ARG A 358 -0.49 35.85 -12.76
C ARG A 358 -0.95 36.41 -14.10
N GLU A 359 -2.00 35.84 -14.69
CA GLU A 359 -2.60 36.32 -15.96
C GLU A 359 -3.14 37.78 -15.82
N LYS A 360 -3.70 38.10 -14.65
CA LYS A 360 -4.12 39.47 -14.29
C LYS A 360 -2.95 40.41 -13.93
N GLY A 361 -1.72 39.92 -14.04
CA GLY A 361 -0.51 40.70 -13.80
C GLY A 361 -0.15 40.91 -12.33
N PHE A 362 -0.69 40.10 -11.42
CA PHE A 362 -0.30 40.11 -10.01
C PHE A 362 1.03 39.37 -9.81
N ILE A 363 1.70 39.70 -8.72
CA ILE A 363 2.97 39.07 -8.30
C ILE A 363 2.73 38.36 -6.98
N ASP A 364 3.18 37.10 -6.87
CA ASP A 364 3.12 36.31 -5.64
C ASP A 364 3.83 37.03 -4.50
N LEU A 365 3.28 36.89 -3.26
CA LEU A 365 3.81 37.56 -2.09
C LEU A 365 5.26 37.14 -1.82
N SER A 366 5.60 35.87 -1.97
CA SER A 366 6.96 35.37 -1.76
C SER A 366 7.95 35.96 -2.78
N VAL A 367 7.51 36.10 -4.02
CA VAL A 367 8.28 36.77 -5.09
C VAL A 367 8.41 38.25 -4.80
N ALA A 368 7.37 38.89 -4.27
CA ALA A 368 7.43 40.30 -3.88
C ALA A 368 8.42 40.48 -2.72
N CYS A 369 8.38 39.65 -1.72
CA CYS A 369 9.36 39.65 -0.62
C CYS A 369 10.79 39.47 -1.15
N ALA A 370 11.03 38.49 -2.00
CA ALA A 370 12.34 38.28 -2.64
C ALA A 370 12.81 39.48 -3.46
N CYS A 371 11.89 40.12 -4.20
CA CYS A 371 12.18 41.33 -4.96
C CYS A 371 12.64 42.50 -4.08
N PHE A 372 12.14 42.61 -2.87
CA PHE A 372 12.50 43.68 -1.96
C PHE A 372 13.59 43.30 -0.94
N GLY A 373 14.04 42.04 -0.91
CA GLY A 373 14.96 41.55 0.09
C GLY A 373 14.31 41.44 1.48
N PHE A 374 13.00 41.22 1.52
CA PHE A 374 12.25 41.04 2.75
C PHE A 374 12.18 39.57 3.11
N ILE A 375 12.22 39.29 4.42
CA ILE A 375 11.96 37.95 4.96
C ILE A 375 10.58 38.01 5.59
N LEU A 376 9.64 37.18 5.11
CA LEU A 376 8.31 37.06 5.70
C LEU A 376 8.43 36.48 7.11
N PRO A 377 7.81 37.07 8.12
CA PRO A 377 7.86 36.51 9.46
C PRO A 377 7.17 35.12 9.51
N PRO A 378 7.60 34.24 10.40
CA PRO A 378 6.92 32.97 10.59
C PRO A 378 5.48 33.17 11.02
N ALA A 379 4.57 32.30 10.56
CA ALA A 379 3.19 32.28 11.01
C ALA A 379 3.10 31.79 12.47
N GLY A 380 2.23 32.36 13.26
CA GLY A 380 1.88 31.81 14.57
C GLY A 380 1.13 30.49 14.48
N LYS A 381 1.21 29.63 15.50
CA LYS A 381 0.65 28.25 15.47
C LYS A 381 -0.88 28.19 15.31
N GLU A 382 -1.62 29.24 15.67
CA GLU A 382 -3.10 29.30 15.61
C GLU A 382 -3.59 30.62 15.01
N GLU A 383 -2.82 31.21 14.12
CA GLU A 383 -3.10 32.54 13.62
C GLU A 383 -4.12 32.49 12.47
N ALA A 384 -5.16 33.33 12.55
CA ALA A 384 -6.17 33.40 11.51
C ALA A 384 -5.59 33.88 10.16
N LEU A 385 -6.16 33.38 9.08
CA LEU A 385 -5.83 33.84 7.72
C LEU A 385 -6.15 35.32 7.56
N MET A 386 -5.52 35.95 6.57
CA MET A 386 -5.74 37.36 6.26
C MET A 386 -7.22 37.67 5.98
N THR A 387 -7.65 38.85 6.40
CA THR A 387 -9.01 39.33 6.15
C THR A 387 -9.22 39.73 4.69
N PRO A 388 -10.48 39.79 4.22
CA PRO A 388 -10.79 40.30 2.87
C PRO A 388 -10.25 41.73 2.63
N GLY A 389 -10.24 42.59 3.63
CA GLY A 389 -9.68 43.93 3.55
C GLY A 389 -8.15 43.93 3.36
N GLN A 390 -7.43 43.08 4.06
CA GLN A 390 -5.99 42.89 3.88
C GLN A 390 -5.67 42.32 2.50
N LYS A 391 -6.49 41.41 2.00
CA LYS A 391 -6.38 40.86 0.65
C LYS A 391 -6.54 41.96 -0.40
N ALA A 392 -7.59 42.76 -0.30
CA ALA A 392 -7.85 43.89 -1.20
C ALA A 392 -6.70 44.91 -1.21
N GLU A 393 -6.11 45.19 -0.04
CA GLU A 393 -4.98 46.12 0.05
C GLU A 393 -3.69 45.53 -0.59
N LEU A 394 -3.40 44.25 -0.43
CA LEU A 394 -2.31 43.60 -1.18
C LEU A 394 -2.54 43.64 -2.69
N GLU A 395 -3.78 43.37 -3.13
CA GLU A 395 -4.16 43.43 -4.55
C GLU A 395 -4.01 44.84 -5.14
N ARG A 396 -4.25 45.89 -4.36
CA ARG A 396 -3.97 47.28 -4.75
C ARG A 396 -2.50 47.48 -5.15
N PHE A 397 -1.59 46.82 -4.47
CA PHE A 397 -0.16 46.79 -4.80
C PHE A 397 0.21 45.77 -5.89
N LYS A 398 -0.77 45.13 -6.51
CA LYS A 398 -0.56 44.01 -7.47
C LYS A 398 0.22 42.83 -6.89
N VAL A 399 0.00 42.57 -5.61
CA VAL A 399 0.52 41.39 -4.91
C VAL A 399 -0.66 40.50 -4.57
N TYR A 400 -0.57 39.22 -4.91
CA TYR A 400 -1.52 38.23 -4.44
C TYR A 400 -0.85 37.31 -3.39
N ALA A 401 -1.64 36.80 -2.48
CA ALA A 401 -1.19 35.87 -1.44
C ALA A 401 -2.27 34.83 -1.23
N ILE A 402 -1.83 33.58 -1.01
CA ILE A 402 -2.66 32.43 -0.66
C ILE A 402 -2.14 31.90 0.67
N GLU A 403 -3.04 31.62 1.61
CA GLU A 403 -2.72 31.07 2.93
C GLU A 403 -1.70 31.89 3.74
N VAL A 404 -1.86 33.19 3.70
CA VAL A 404 -1.06 34.12 4.48
C VAL A 404 -1.85 34.52 5.71
N THR A 405 -1.21 34.53 6.87
CA THR A 405 -1.85 34.95 8.13
C THR A 405 -2.10 36.47 8.15
N GLY A 406 -3.04 36.89 9.00
CA GLY A 406 -3.37 38.31 9.15
C GLY A 406 -2.16 39.15 9.56
N SER A 407 -1.26 38.66 10.40
CA SER A 407 -0.03 39.34 10.80
C SER A 407 0.97 39.46 9.65
N GLN A 408 1.16 38.39 8.90
CA GLN A 408 2.03 38.38 7.72
C GLN A 408 1.53 39.36 6.64
N ALA A 409 0.22 39.38 6.39
CA ALA A 409 -0.41 40.32 5.48
C ALA A 409 -0.21 41.77 5.95
N SER A 410 -0.53 42.09 7.21
CA SER A 410 -0.34 43.42 7.81
C SER A 410 1.13 43.87 7.74
N TRP A 411 2.04 42.99 8.02
CA TRP A 411 3.48 43.25 7.95
C TRP A 411 3.92 43.62 6.55
N MET A 412 3.45 42.94 5.51
CA MET A 412 3.77 43.23 4.13
C MET A 412 3.09 44.53 3.65
N ILE A 413 1.79 44.72 3.97
CA ILE A 413 1.04 45.91 3.66
C ILE A 413 1.76 47.15 4.21
N GLY A 414 2.16 47.15 5.46
CA GLY A 414 2.89 48.25 6.08
C GLY A 414 4.16 48.64 5.31
N ARG A 415 4.92 47.64 4.83
CA ARG A 415 6.13 47.88 4.02
C ARG A 415 5.84 48.41 2.62
N LEU A 416 4.80 47.92 1.99
CA LEU A 416 4.36 48.39 0.68
C LEU A 416 3.88 49.85 0.75
N GLN A 417 3.10 50.19 1.78
CA GLN A 417 2.63 51.55 2.05
C GLN A 417 3.79 52.51 2.39
N ALA A 418 4.78 52.05 3.17
CA ALA A 418 5.96 52.84 3.46
C ALA A 418 6.76 53.15 2.18
N ARG A 419 6.91 52.19 1.28
CA ARG A 419 7.57 52.42 -0.03
C ARG A 419 6.78 53.37 -0.92
N GLU A 420 5.45 53.26 -0.93
CA GLU A 420 4.57 54.16 -1.68
C GLU A 420 4.70 55.60 -1.18
N ARG A 421 4.67 55.81 0.14
CA ARG A 421 4.86 57.14 0.75
C ARG A 421 6.19 57.81 0.39
N LEU A 422 7.23 56.97 0.24
CA LEU A 422 8.56 57.42 -0.16
C LEU A 422 8.74 57.54 -1.69
N GLY A 423 7.69 57.33 -2.49
CA GLY A 423 7.71 57.39 -3.94
C GLY A 423 8.66 56.37 -4.59
N LEU A 424 8.99 55.26 -3.89
CA LEU A 424 9.94 54.27 -4.36
C LEU A 424 9.29 53.30 -5.37
N ALA A 425 10.12 52.74 -6.26
CA ALA A 425 9.72 51.81 -7.30
C ALA A 425 8.81 50.70 -6.81
N THR A 426 7.75 50.42 -7.59
CA THR A 426 6.77 49.37 -7.31
C THR A 426 7.38 47.96 -7.41
N VAL A 427 6.72 46.94 -6.84
CA VAL A 427 7.13 45.51 -6.96
C VAL A 427 7.40 45.15 -8.43
N LYS A 428 6.49 45.51 -9.33
CA LYS A 428 6.59 45.21 -10.76
C LYS A 428 7.81 45.87 -11.41
N GLN A 429 8.09 47.11 -11.07
CA GLN A 429 9.26 47.82 -11.56
C GLN A 429 10.57 47.22 -11.03
N VAL A 430 10.66 46.99 -9.74
CA VAL A 430 11.86 46.35 -9.11
C VAL A 430 12.13 44.97 -9.70
N ARG A 431 11.08 44.15 -9.88
CA ARG A 431 11.21 42.81 -10.49
C ARG A 431 11.79 42.92 -11.90
N LYS A 432 11.27 43.82 -12.71
CA LYS A 432 11.71 44.00 -14.09
C LYS A 432 13.14 44.54 -14.18
N LEU A 433 13.51 45.50 -13.34
CA LEU A 433 14.87 46.00 -13.26
C LEU A 433 15.88 44.93 -12.83
N ARG A 434 15.52 44.09 -11.86
CA ARG A 434 16.39 42.95 -11.46
C ARG A 434 16.55 41.93 -12.58
N GLN A 435 15.51 41.65 -13.36
CA GLN A 435 15.61 40.78 -14.54
C GLN A 435 16.58 41.33 -15.58
N PHE A 436 16.74 42.65 -15.67
CA PHE A 436 17.71 43.33 -16.52
C PHE A 436 19.11 43.46 -15.87
N GLY A 437 19.31 42.92 -14.67
CA GLY A 437 20.59 42.99 -13.96
C GLY A 437 20.90 44.41 -13.40
N VAL A 438 19.89 45.25 -13.24
CA VAL A 438 20.09 46.64 -12.75
C VAL A 438 20.29 46.62 -11.24
N GLY A 439 21.48 47.04 -10.81
CA GLY A 439 21.79 47.24 -9.39
C GLY A 439 21.06 48.47 -8.84
N GLY A 440 20.82 48.48 -7.52
CA GLY A 440 20.23 49.65 -6.85
C GLY A 440 18.73 49.89 -7.11
N ALA A 441 18.03 48.98 -7.79
CA ALA A 441 16.59 49.07 -8.14
C ALA A 441 15.69 49.37 -6.91
N LEU A 442 16.08 48.93 -5.73
CA LEU A 442 15.32 49.15 -4.48
C LEU A 442 15.27 50.61 -4.02
N LYS A 443 16.27 51.39 -4.39
CA LYS A 443 16.40 52.81 -4.00
C LYS A 443 15.90 53.76 -5.05
N MET A 444 15.50 53.27 -6.21
CA MET A 444 14.96 54.12 -7.30
C MET A 444 13.55 54.58 -6.97
N THR A 445 13.24 55.83 -7.37
CA THR A 445 11.87 56.31 -7.40
C THR A 445 11.09 55.69 -8.55
N VAL A 446 9.74 55.77 -8.53
CA VAL A 446 8.87 55.30 -9.61
C VAL A 446 9.28 55.89 -10.94
N ALA A 447 9.61 57.20 -11.00
CA ALA A 447 10.01 57.86 -12.20
C ALA A 447 11.38 57.35 -12.74
N GLN A 448 12.38 57.27 -11.87
CA GLN A 448 13.70 56.71 -12.21
C GLN A 448 13.60 55.26 -12.71
N ALA A 449 12.81 54.45 -12.06
CA ALA A 449 12.57 53.07 -12.45
C ALA A 449 11.90 52.96 -13.81
N SER A 450 10.89 53.80 -14.08
CA SER A 450 10.18 53.82 -15.37
C SER A 450 11.11 54.26 -16.52
N ALA A 451 11.90 55.29 -16.30
CA ALA A 451 12.88 55.77 -17.27
C ALA A 451 13.92 54.69 -17.60
N ARG A 452 14.43 54.03 -16.56
CA ARG A 452 15.45 52.95 -16.72
C ARG A 452 14.90 51.76 -17.46
N ILE A 453 13.68 51.29 -17.13
CA ILE A 453 12.99 50.20 -17.83
C ILE A 453 12.78 50.55 -19.32
N GLY A 454 12.41 51.78 -19.63
CA GLY A 454 12.23 52.26 -21.01
C GLY A 454 13.52 52.27 -21.83
N THR A 455 14.65 52.53 -21.17
CA THR A 455 15.98 52.56 -21.83
C THR A 455 16.50 51.11 -22.04
N ASP A 456 16.40 50.25 -21.05
CA ASP A 456 16.93 48.89 -21.13
C ASP A 456 16.08 47.99 -22.05
N TRP A 457 14.78 48.28 -22.22
CA TRP A 457 13.93 47.58 -23.20
C TRP A 457 14.37 47.80 -24.63
N ARG A 458 14.86 48.99 -24.95
CA ARG A 458 15.41 49.33 -26.29
C ARG A 458 16.73 48.63 -26.57
N ILE A 459 17.52 48.29 -25.54
CA ILE A 459 18.78 47.56 -25.64
C ILE A 459 18.54 46.06 -25.73
N ALA A 460 17.60 45.48 -24.96
CA ALA A 460 17.26 44.08 -24.97
C ALA A 460 16.60 43.60 -26.28
N GLY A 461 15.82 44.48 -26.96
CA GLY A 461 15.22 44.17 -28.25
C GLY A 461 16.23 44.00 -29.41
N LYS A 462 17.52 44.31 -29.20
CA LYS A 462 18.60 44.15 -30.20
C LYS A 462 19.47 42.90 -29.96
N LYS A 463 19.28 42.11 -28.88
CA LYS A 463 19.98 40.83 -28.64
C LYS A 463 19.04 39.69 -28.99
N THR A 464 19.15 39.20 -30.22
CA THR A 464 18.63 37.90 -30.63
C THR A 464 19.21 36.81 -29.73
N PHE A 465 18.34 36.15 -29.00
CA PHE A 465 18.70 34.95 -28.23
C PHE A 465 19.04 33.81 -29.20
N THR A 466 20.31 33.54 -29.38
CA THR A 466 20.77 32.28 -29.97
C THR A 466 20.73 31.20 -28.88
N TYR A 467 19.71 30.34 -28.94
CA TYR A 467 19.71 29.07 -28.23
C TYR A 467 20.81 28.18 -28.81
N ARG A 468 21.84 27.88 -28.04
CA ARG A 468 22.68 26.69 -28.29
C ARG A 468 21.93 25.48 -27.77
N ARG A 469 21.76 24.52 -28.69
CA ARG A 469 21.25 23.17 -28.44
C ARG A 469 22.19 22.38 -27.54
#